data_5f4ea5a8bfe7b9bac8932a72b132b944
#
_entry.id   5f4ea5a8bfe7b9bac8932a72b132b944
#
_cell.length_a   1.000
_cell.length_b   1.000
_cell.length_c   1.000
_cell.angle_alpha   90.00
_cell.angle_beta   90.00
_cell.angle_gamma   90.00
#
_symmetry.space_group_name_H-M   'P 1'
#
loop_
_entity.id
_entity.type
_entity.pdbx_description
1 polymer ?
#
loop_
_entity_poly.entity_id
_entity_poly.type
_entity_poly.pdbx_seq_one_letter_code
_entity_poly.pdbx_strand_id
1 'polypeptide(L)'
;MELVLAGHEAYNAGDLDALMELCAPDIEAFPDSSVFLEADQLRGRDELRSWLEEINSAWISARNDTIEAFALGADRVLHRGQWGGEGAASGLFTTASITDIWTIRDGQIARVEYFFDHDQALKAVGLEE
;
A
#
# COMPACT_ATOMS: atom_id res chain seq x y z
N MET A 1 -12.49 -4.67 5.28
CA MET A 1 -11.43 -5.14 6.19
C MET A 1 -10.73 -6.40 5.68
N GLU A 2 -11.48 -7.47 5.46
CA GLU A 2 -10.90 -8.73 4.96
C GLU A 2 -10.16 -8.58 3.64
N LEU A 3 -10.71 -7.79 2.72
CA LEU A 3 -10.09 -7.55 1.41
C LEU A 3 -8.73 -6.87 1.53
N VAL A 4 -8.62 -5.89 2.41
CA VAL A 4 -7.36 -5.16 2.64
C VAL A 4 -6.32 -6.08 3.27
N LEU A 5 -6.72 -6.88 4.26
CA LEU A 5 -5.81 -7.84 4.90
C LEU A 5 -5.37 -8.91 3.91
N ALA A 6 -6.26 -9.38 3.03
CA ALA A 6 -5.91 -10.33 1.98
C ALA A 6 -4.90 -9.72 0.99
N GLY A 7 -5.04 -8.43 0.68
CA GLY A 7 -4.09 -7.71 -0.18
C GLY A 7 -2.71 -7.66 0.43
N HIS A 8 -2.59 -7.35 1.71
CA HIS A 8 -1.31 -7.34 2.42
C HIS A 8 -0.70 -8.73 2.53
N GLU A 9 -1.53 -9.74 2.75
CA GLU A 9 -1.08 -11.13 2.78
C GLU A 9 -0.49 -11.55 1.43
N ALA A 10 -1.16 -11.21 0.33
CA ALA A 10 -0.66 -11.49 -1.03
C ALA A 10 0.66 -10.78 -1.29
N TYR A 11 0.76 -9.51 -0.91
CA TYR A 11 2.01 -8.75 -1.05
C TYR A 11 3.15 -9.41 -0.27
N ASN A 12 2.90 -9.79 0.98
CA ASN A 12 3.91 -10.41 1.84
C ASN A 12 4.35 -11.79 1.33
N ALA A 13 3.45 -12.49 0.62
CA ALA A 13 3.78 -13.78 -0.01
C ALA A 13 4.53 -13.62 -1.34
N GLY A 14 4.70 -12.38 -1.83
CA GLY A 14 5.31 -12.13 -3.13
C GLY A 14 4.39 -12.44 -4.30
N ASP A 15 3.09 -12.57 -4.05
CA ASP A 15 2.10 -12.95 -5.06
C ASP A 15 1.36 -11.72 -5.58
N LEU A 16 2.00 -10.99 -6.49
CA LEU A 16 1.42 -9.80 -7.09
C LEU A 16 0.22 -10.12 -7.98
N ASP A 17 0.16 -11.31 -8.57
CA ASP A 17 -1.00 -11.73 -9.36
C ASP A 17 -2.24 -11.80 -8.49
N ALA A 18 -2.15 -12.42 -7.30
CA ALA A 18 -3.25 -12.49 -6.35
C ALA A 18 -3.67 -11.09 -5.89
N LEU A 19 -2.70 -10.21 -5.61
CA LEU A 19 -2.99 -8.83 -5.22
C LEU A 19 -3.75 -8.09 -6.33
N MET A 20 -3.32 -8.23 -7.59
CA MET A 20 -3.98 -7.57 -8.72
C MET A 20 -5.40 -8.06 -8.92
N GLU A 21 -5.68 -9.33 -8.63
CA GLU A 21 -7.05 -9.87 -8.72
C GLU A 21 -8.01 -9.22 -7.72
N LEU A 22 -7.49 -8.73 -6.60
CA LEU A 22 -8.29 -8.02 -5.58
C LEU A 22 -8.55 -6.57 -5.97
N CYS A 23 -7.81 -6.04 -6.93
CA CYS A 23 -7.90 -4.65 -7.36
C CYS A 23 -8.90 -4.50 -8.51
N ALA A 24 -9.61 -3.36 -8.54
CA ALA A 24 -10.42 -2.99 -9.68
C ALA A 24 -9.51 -2.78 -10.91
N PRO A 25 -9.97 -3.09 -12.14
CA PRO A 25 -9.16 -2.85 -13.35
C PRO A 25 -8.71 -1.39 -13.51
N ASP A 26 -9.50 -0.45 -13.00
CA ASP A 26 -9.23 0.99 -13.05
C ASP A 26 -8.73 1.54 -11.72
N ILE A 27 -8.10 0.71 -10.89
CA ILE A 27 -7.58 1.15 -9.59
C ILE A 27 -6.71 2.39 -9.73
N GLU A 28 -6.83 3.28 -8.75
CA GLU A 28 -5.98 4.46 -8.63
C GLU A 28 -5.12 4.32 -7.37
N ALA A 29 -3.83 4.55 -7.52
CA ALA A 29 -2.90 4.51 -6.39
C ALA A 29 -2.13 5.83 -6.31
N PHE A 30 -1.95 6.32 -5.09
CA PHE A 30 -1.30 7.61 -4.82
C PHE A 30 -0.11 7.37 -3.88
N PRO A 31 1.10 7.16 -4.41
CA PRO A 31 2.31 7.09 -3.58
C PRO A 31 2.52 8.40 -2.82
N ASP A 32 3.19 8.31 -1.67
CA ASP A 32 3.50 9.51 -0.90
C ASP A 32 4.48 10.40 -1.69
N SER A 33 4.02 11.56 -2.14
CA SER A 33 4.81 12.47 -2.97
C SER A 33 6.02 13.07 -2.25
N SER A 34 6.05 13.02 -0.91
CA SER A 34 7.22 13.46 -0.14
C SER A 34 8.38 12.48 -0.26
N VAL A 35 8.12 11.24 -0.66
CA VAL A 35 9.12 10.17 -0.81
C VAL A 35 9.32 9.80 -2.27
N PHE A 36 8.24 9.66 -3.04
CA PHE A 36 8.26 9.26 -4.44
C PHE A 36 7.95 10.46 -5.33
N LEU A 37 8.97 11.31 -5.53
CA LEU A 37 8.80 12.60 -6.23
C LEU A 37 8.33 12.46 -7.68
N GLU A 38 8.60 11.33 -8.32
CA GLU A 38 8.26 11.10 -9.73
C GLU A 38 6.96 10.31 -9.94
N ALA A 39 6.37 9.80 -8.85
CA ALA A 39 5.18 8.96 -8.91
C ALA A 39 4.01 9.63 -8.21
N ASP A 40 3.34 10.56 -8.92
CA ASP A 40 2.18 11.28 -8.36
C ASP A 40 0.95 10.40 -8.25
N GLN A 41 0.65 9.66 -9.30
CA GLN A 41 -0.54 8.84 -9.38
C GLN A 41 -0.31 7.68 -10.34
N LEU A 42 -0.75 6.51 -9.93
CA LEU A 42 -0.74 5.31 -10.75
C LEU A 42 -2.19 4.97 -11.12
N ARG A 43 -2.43 4.63 -12.36
CA ARG A 43 -3.77 4.28 -12.87
C ARG A 43 -3.76 2.90 -13.50
N GLY A 44 -4.69 2.06 -13.03
CA GLY A 44 -4.86 0.72 -13.53
C GLY A 44 -3.89 -0.28 -12.91
N ARG A 45 -4.21 -1.56 -13.08
CA ARG A 45 -3.44 -2.66 -12.51
C ARG A 45 -2.01 -2.71 -13.02
N ASP A 46 -1.80 -2.43 -14.30
CA ASP A 46 -0.47 -2.55 -14.92
C ASP A 46 0.52 -1.55 -14.34
N GLU A 47 0.10 -0.30 -14.17
CA GLU A 47 0.96 0.73 -13.58
C GLU A 47 1.27 0.42 -12.11
N LEU A 48 0.26 0.02 -11.34
CA LEU A 48 0.44 -0.35 -9.94
C LEU A 48 1.38 -1.54 -9.82
N ARG A 49 1.17 -2.58 -10.62
CA ARG A 49 2.03 -3.76 -10.62
C ARG A 49 3.47 -3.43 -10.96
N SER A 50 3.70 -2.64 -12.00
CA SER A 50 5.04 -2.24 -12.39
C SER A 50 5.76 -1.47 -11.29
N TRP A 51 5.05 -0.59 -10.59
CA TRP A 51 5.61 0.16 -9.47
C TRP A 51 6.00 -0.75 -8.30
N LEU A 52 5.13 -1.71 -7.97
CA LEU A 52 5.42 -2.68 -6.91
C LEU A 52 6.58 -3.61 -7.28
N GLU A 53 6.66 -4.04 -8.54
CA GLU A 53 7.78 -4.86 -9.03
C GLU A 53 9.09 -4.09 -8.93
N GLU A 54 9.08 -2.82 -9.26
CA GLU A 54 10.26 -1.96 -9.17
C GLU A 54 10.73 -1.81 -7.73
N ILE A 55 9.82 -1.59 -6.78
CA ILE A 55 10.15 -1.56 -5.36
C ILE A 55 10.73 -2.90 -4.93
N ASN A 56 10.07 -4.00 -5.27
CA ASN A 56 10.50 -5.33 -4.86
C ASN A 56 11.84 -5.74 -5.47
N SER A 57 12.21 -5.18 -6.62
CA SER A 57 13.51 -5.46 -7.24
C SER A 57 14.69 -4.85 -6.45
N ALA A 58 14.44 -3.77 -5.71
CA ALA A 58 15.44 -3.11 -4.90
C ALA A 58 15.60 -3.73 -3.50
N TRP A 59 14.68 -4.61 -3.10
CA TRP A 59 14.64 -5.15 -1.74
C TRP A 59 14.44 -6.66 -1.75
N ILE A 60 15.20 -7.36 -0.90
CA ILE A 60 15.05 -8.80 -0.70
C ILE A 60 14.02 -9.02 0.40
N SER A 61 13.04 -9.88 0.15
CA SER A 61 12.01 -10.25 1.12
C SER A 61 11.26 -9.06 1.71
N ALA A 62 10.93 -8.08 0.86
CA ALA A 62 10.13 -6.93 1.28
C ALA A 62 8.74 -7.40 1.76
N ARG A 63 8.32 -6.90 2.93
CA ARG A 63 7.02 -7.22 3.49
C ARG A 63 6.47 -6.05 4.30
N ASN A 64 5.16 -6.02 4.46
CA ASN A 64 4.47 -5.00 5.25
C ASN A 64 3.61 -5.69 6.30
N ASP A 65 4.07 -5.67 7.55
CA ASP A 65 3.37 -6.30 8.65
C ASP A 65 2.33 -5.36 9.26
N THR A 66 1.11 -5.85 9.44
CA THR A 66 0.01 -5.05 9.99
C THR A 66 0.25 -4.74 11.47
N ILE A 67 0.22 -3.44 11.81
CA ILE A 67 0.21 -2.97 13.20
C ILE A 67 -1.23 -2.77 13.65
N GLU A 68 -2.04 -2.07 12.85
CA GLU A 68 -3.47 -1.91 13.11
C GLU A 68 -4.22 -1.67 11.81
N ALA A 69 -5.49 -1.99 11.81
CA ALA A 69 -6.38 -1.71 10.68
C ALA A 69 -7.80 -1.49 11.21
N PHE A 70 -8.49 -0.49 10.69
CA PHE A 70 -9.87 -0.21 11.09
C PHE A 70 -10.67 0.41 9.95
N ALA A 71 -11.98 0.18 10.00
CA ALA A 71 -12.90 0.70 8.98
C ALA A 71 -13.12 2.21 9.17
N LEU A 72 -13.18 2.93 8.05
CA LEU A 72 -13.53 4.35 7.96
C LEU A 72 -14.83 4.45 7.19
N GLY A 73 -15.96 4.33 7.90
CA GLY A 73 -17.26 4.29 7.25
C GLY A 73 -17.49 2.96 6.54
N ALA A 74 -18.33 2.97 5.49
CA ALA A 74 -18.77 1.76 4.81
C ALA A 74 -17.81 1.25 3.74
N ASP A 75 -16.95 2.12 3.18
CA ASP A 75 -16.19 1.82 1.98
C ASP A 75 -14.69 2.08 2.07
N ARG A 76 -14.19 2.54 3.21
CA ARG A 76 -12.76 2.80 3.38
C ARG A 76 -12.19 2.07 4.58
N VAL A 77 -10.89 1.75 4.49
CA VAL A 77 -10.12 1.12 5.58
C VAL A 77 -8.81 1.87 5.73
N LEU A 78 -8.44 2.20 6.96
CA LEU A 78 -7.11 2.67 7.28
C LEU A 78 -6.28 1.48 7.74
N HIS A 79 -5.11 1.30 7.14
CA HIS A 79 -4.17 0.26 7.50
C HIS A 79 -2.84 0.89 7.86
N ARG A 80 -2.36 0.59 9.07
CA ARG A 80 -1.03 1.01 9.51
C ARG A 80 -0.14 -0.20 9.60
N GLY A 81 0.98 -0.16 8.89
CA GLY A 81 1.90 -1.27 8.84
C GLY A 81 3.35 -0.86 9.04
N GLN A 82 4.19 -1.84 9.29
CA GLN A 82 5.63 -1.67 9.28
C GLN A 82 6.19 -2.44 8.10
N TRP A 83 6.70 -1.70 7.13
CA TRP A 83 7.37 -2.25 5.97
C TRP A 83 8.82 -2.53 6.33
N GLY A 84 9.36 -3.63 5.84
CA GLY A 84 10.76 -3.97 6.03
C GLY A 84 11.31 -4.71 4.83
N GLY A 85 12.59 -4.55 4.58
CA GLY A 85 13.29 -5.25 3.52
C GLY A 85 14.80 -5.09 3.62
N GLU A 86 15.54 -6.02 3.01
CA GLU A 86 16.98 -5.95 2.89
C GLU A 86 17.34 -5.37 1.53
N GLY A 87 18.18 -4.34 1.51
CA GLY A 87 18.62 -3.74 0.25
C GLY A 87 19.39 -4.75 -0.60
N ALA A 88 18.95 -4.98 -1.84
CA ALA A 88 19.56 -5.96 -2.72
C ALA A 88 21.02 -5.65 -3.04
N ALA A 89 21.36 -4.36 -3.13
CA ALA A 89 22.71 -3.91 -3.42
C ALA A 89 23.59 -3.72 -2.18
N SER A 90 22.99 -3.29 -1.06
CA SER A 90 23.72 -2.92 0.16
C SER A 90 23.74 -3.99 1.23
N GLY A 91 22.77 -4.91 1.25
CA GLY A 91 22.59 -5.89 2.30
C GLY A 91 22.10 -5.30 3.61
N LEU A 92 21.75 -4.02 3.64
CA LEU A 92 21.26 -3.36 4.87
C LEU A 92 19.75 -3.56 5.03
N PHE A 93 19.34 -3.91 6.24
CA PHE A 93 17.92 -4.04 6.55
C PHE A 93 17.33 -2.68 6.89
N THR A 94 16.22 -2.34 6.23
CA THR A 94 15.55 -1.05 6.38
C THR A 94 14.11 -1.27 6.77
N THR A 95 13.58 -0.44 7.67
CA THR A 95 12.17 -0.46 8.05
C THR A 95 11.56 0.94 7.87
N ALA A 96 10.27 0.96 7.60
CA ALA A 96 9.51 2.21 7.49
C ALA A 96 8.07 1.98 7.96
N SER A 97 7.52 2.95 8.68
CA SER A 97 6.10 2.94 8.99
C SER A 97 5.32 3.48 7.81
N ILE A 98 4.29 2.73 7.37
CA ILE A 98 3.44 3.13 6.25
C ILE A 98 2.00 3.07 6.69
N THR A 99 1.25 4.14 6.44
CA THR A 99 -0.18 4.20 6.67
C THR A 99 -0.87 4.31 5.31
N ASP A 100 -1.75 3.36 5.01
CA ASP A 100 -2.47 3.30 3.74
C ASP A 100 -3.94 3.52 3.98
N ILE A 101 -4.59 4.23 3.07
CA ILE A 101 -6.05 4.39 3.05
C ILE A 101 -6.57 3.69 1.81
N TRP A 102 -7.42 2.69 2.02
CA TRP A 102 -7.96 1.83 0.98
C TRP A 102 -9.42 2.13 0.77
N THR A 103 -9.83 2.35 -0.47
CA THR A 103 -11.24 2.54 -0.83
C THR A 103 -11.71 1.30 -1.58
N ILE A 104 -12.84 0.74 -1.13
CA ILE A 104 -13.45 -0.46 -1.69
C ILE A 104 -14.69 -0.04 -2.49
N ARG A 105 -14.81 -0.59 -3.70
CA ARG A 105 -15.96 -0.37 -4.57
C ARG A 105 -16.30 -1.69 -5.27
N ASP A 106 -17.57 -2.09 -5.15
CA ASP A 106 -18.07 -3.32 -5.80
C ASP A 106 -17.25 -4.57 -5.45
N GLY A 107 -16.80 -4.67 -4.19
CA GLY A 107 -16.03 -5.83 -3.72
C GLY A 107 -14.59 -5.85 -4.18
N GLN A 108 -14.08 -4.75 -4.75
CA GLN A 108 -12.70 -4.67 -5.22
C GLN A 108 -12.02 -3.43 -4.65
N ILE A 109 -10.69 -3.48 -4.55
CA ILE A 109 -9.89 -2.32 -4.15
C ILE A 109 -9.85 -1.33 -5.31
N ALA A 110 -10.48 -0.16 -5.12
CA ALA A 110 -10.61 0.84 -6.19
C ALA A 110 -9.61 1.98 -6.05
N ARG A 111 -9.09 2.22 -4.84
CA ARG A 111 -8.16 3.31 -4.59
C ARG A 111 -7.29 2.97 -3.38
N VAL A 112 -6.02 3.36 -3.44
CA VAL A 112 -5.11 3.27 -2.30
C VAL A 112 -4.25 4.53 -2.26
N GLU A 113 -4.14 5.10 -1.05
CA GLU A 113 -3.30 6.26 -0.79
C GLU A 113 -2.25 5.87 0.25
N TYR A 114 -0.98 6.10 -0.05
CA TYR A 114 0.15 5.73 0.80
C TYR A 114 0.72 6.96 1.50
N PHE A 115 0.97 6.83 2.81
CA PHE A 115 1.56 7.90 3.62
C PHE A 115 2.69 7.33 4.47
N PHE A 116 3.85 7.98 4.44
CA PHE A 116 4.95 7.67 5.35
C PHE A 116 4.83 8.46 6.66
N ASP A 117 3.93 9.43 6.72
CA ASP A 117 3.61 10.19 7.92
C ASP A 117 2.17 9.84 8.35
N HIS A 118 2.05 9.16 9.50
CA HIS A 118 0.76 8.73 10.02
C HIS A 118 -0.18 9.92 10.29
N ASP A 119 0.35 11.04 10.80
CA ASP A 119 -0.46 12.23 11.08
C ASP A 119 -1.05 12.82 9.81
N GLN A 120 -0.31 12.82 8.70
CA GLN A 120 -0.84 13.26 7.41
C GLN A 120 -1.95 12.34 6.90
N ALA A 121 -1.83 11.04 7.13
CA ALA A 121 -2.90 10.10 6.77
C ALA A 121 -4.16 10.38 7.57
N LEU A 122 -4.04 10.65 8.87
CA LEU A 122 -5.19 11.01 9.71
C LEU A 122 -5.85 12.30 9.23
N LYS A 123 -5.08 13.29 8.85
CA LYS A 123 -5.61 14.54 8.30
C LYS A 123 -6.39 14.31 7.01
N ALA A 124 -5.87 13.45 6.15
CA ALA A 124 -6.50 13.15 4.86
C ALA A 124 -7.89 12.54 5.01
N VAL A 125 -8.17 11.86 6.12
CA VAL A 125 -9.48 11.25 6.39
C VAL A 125 -10.28 11.98 7.47
N GLY A 126 -9.81 13.14 7.92
CA GLY A 126 -10.53 13.95 8.90
C GLY A 126 -10.44 13.45 10.34
N LEU A 127 -9.46 12.62 10.67
CA LEU A 127 -9.25 12.08 12.02
C LEU A 127 -8.13 12.80 12.78
N GLU A 128 -7.83 14.00 12.38
CA GLU A 128 -6.83 14.85 13.01
C GLU A 128 -7.24 15.24 14.43
N GLU A 129 -6.30 15.17 15.36
CA GLU A 129 -6.49 15.67 16.72
C GLU A 129 -6.08 17.14 16.81
#